data_5cdf3f79a8bf8b5a04e35d29f26a3dfd
#
_entry.id   5cdf3f79a8bf8b5a04e35d29f26a3dfd
#
_cell.length_a   1.000
_cell.length_b   1.000
_cell.length_c   1.000
_cell.angle_alpha   90.00
_cell.angle_beta   90.00
_cell.angle_gamma   90.00
#
_symmetry.space_group_name_H-M   'P 1'
#
loop_
_entity.id
_entity.type
_entity.pdbx_description
1 polymer ?
#
loop_
_entity_poly.entity_id
_entity_poly.type
_entity_poly.pdbx_seq_one_letter_code
_entity_poly.pdbx_strand_id
1 'polypeptide(L)'
;MFQHSATSLQQLPEVARCHMASFPDSFGTKLGLAYSKKSLQWFLAGENRFLFHITDEGRVIGYCGGFQSTGLGDGSTSGMMQYAMNEAAMGMFRKPWLFFHKDVIRFYPLIIKNISRKITGSKNTAVISPGGINLITSIGLVVIGVHPAYRGKGCFELLMHHFEKECKERNATKMTLSVKSSNTRAIVAYKKAGWLNTAETAKAIEMYKTLDV
;
A
#
# COMPACT_ATOMS: atom_id res chain seq x y z
N MET A 1 17.32 13.64 -15.74
CA MET A 1 16.38 12.70 -16.41
C MET A 1 16.00 11.64 -15.39
N PHE A 2 14.72 11.41 -15.16
CA PHE A 2 14.26 10.44 -14.18
C PHE A 2 14.59 9.01 -14.61
N GLN A 3 15.15 8.22 -13.69
CA GLN A 3 15.50 6.82 -13.91
C GLN A 3 14.56 5.92 -13.11
N HIS A 4 14.13 4.83 -13.70
CA HIS A 4 13.28 3.82 -13.08
C HIS A 4 14.10 2.57 -12.75
N SER A 5 13.88 1.98 -11.58
CA SER A 5 14.53 0.75 -11.15
C SER A 5 13.63 -0.07 -10.21
N ALA A 6 13.69 -1.40 -10.32
CA ALA A 6 13.16 -2.28 -9.29
C ALA A 6 13.88 -2.00 -7.95
N THR A 7 13.14 -2.00 -6.86
CA THR A 7 13.72 -1.69 -5.55
C THR A 7 14.41 -2.92 -4.97
N SER A 8 15.67 -2.78 -4.61
CA SER A 8 16.44 -3.79 -3.87
C SER A 8 16.47 -3.49 -2.36
N LEU A 9 16.94 -4.46 -1.56
CA LEU A 9 17.13 -4.25 -0.11
C LEU A 9 18.07 -3.09 0.22
N GLN A 10 19.05 -2.81 -0.63
CA GLN A 10 20.01 -1.72 -0.45
C GLN A 10 19.34 -0.35 -0.63
N GLN A 11 18.40 -0.22 -1.55
CA GLN A 11 17.70 1.03 -1.86
C GLN A 11 16.49 1.28 -0.93
N LEU A 12 16.05 0.24 -0.24
CA LEU A 12 14.86 0.29 0.61
C LEU A 12 14.87 1.40 1.68
N PRO A 13 16.00 1.75 2.33
CA PRO A 13 16.05 2.88 3.26
C PRO A 13 15.72 4.22 2.58
N GLU A 14 16.17 4.46 1.36
CA GLU A 14 15.90 5.70 0.62
C GLU A 14 14.42 5.75 0.18
N VAL A 15 13.89 4.63 -0.29
CA VAL A 15 12.45 4.52 -0.62
C VAL A 15 11.60 4.77 0.63
N ALA A 16 12.01 4.27 1.80
CA ALA A 16 11.31 4.52 3.06
C ALA A 16 11.38 6.00 3.48
N ARG A 17 12.50 6.68 3.27
CA ARG A 17 12.59 8.14 3.49
C ARG A 17 11.68 8.92 2.56
N CYS A 18 11.63 8.53 1.27
CA CYS A 18 10.69 9.11 0.31
C CYS A 18 9.23 8.86 0.72
N HIS A 19 8.90 7.66 1.23
CA HIS A 19 7.60 7.35 1.79
C HIS A 19 7.23 8.29 2.94
N MET A 20 8.12 8.44 3.91
CA MET A 20 7.88 9.30 5.07
C MET A 20 7.70 10.77 4.67
N ALA A 21 8.49 11.26 3.71
CA ALA A 21 8.34 12.60 3.15
C ALA A 21 7.01 12.77 2.39
N SER A 22 6.57 11.73 1.68
CA SER A 22 5.31 11.75 0.93
C SER A 22 4.06 11.75 1.82
N PHE A 23 4.16 11.13 3.02
CA PHE A 23 3.06 10.94 3.98
C PHE A 23 3.47 11.30 5.42
N PRO A 24 3.83 12.58 5.70
CA PRO A 24 4.40 12.97 7.00
C PRO A 24 3.42 12.73 8.16
N ASP A 25 2.13 12.85 7.91
CA ASP A 25 1.08 12.71 8.94
C ASP A 25 0.54 11.29 9.10
N SER A 26 1.01 10.34 8.29
CA SER A 26 0.56 8.96 8.39
C SER A 26 1.03 8.31 9.69
N PHE A 27 0.21 7.43 10.25
CA PHE A 27 0.57 6.67 11.44
C PHE A 27 1.87 5.87 11.24
N GLY A 28 2.04 5.25 10.05
CA GLY A 28 3.26 4.51 9.70
C GLY A 28 4.52 5.39 9.77
N THR A 29 4.46 6.62 9.26
CA THR A 29 5.56 7.59 9.34
C THR A 29 5.87 7.96 10.79
N LYS A 30 4.85 8.14 11.63
CA LYS A 30 5.01 8.46 13.05
C LYS A 30 5.65 7.32 13.85
N LEU A 31 5.47 6.06 13.45
CA LEU A 31 6.18 4.91 14.01
C LEU A 31 7.69 4.94 13.71
N GLY A 32 8.09 5.59 12.62
CA GLY A 32 9.48 5.85 12.28
C GLY A 32 10.03 5.05 11.11
N LEU A 33 11.32 5.31 10.79
CA LEU A 33 11.98 4.76 9.62
C LEU A 33 12.06 3.22 9.63
N ALA A 34 12.31 2.61 10.79
CA ALA A 34 12.38 1.15 10.91
C ALA A 34 11.08 0.48 10.49
N TYR A 35 9.95 0.99 10.97
CA TYR A 35 8.63 0.52 10.57
C TYR A 35 8.37 0.76 9.07
N SER A 36 8.60 1.98 8.58
CA SER A 36 8.37 2.31 7.17
C SER A 36 9.21 1.44 6.23
N LYS A 37 10.49 1.21 6.58
CA LYS A 37 11.36 0.29 5.85
C LYS A 37 10.82 -1.14 5.87
N LYS A 38 10.45 -1.64 7.05
CA LYS A 38 9.98 -3.02 7.20
C LYS A 38 8.66 -3.24 6.47
N SER A 39 7.72 -2.32 6.55
CA SER A 39 6.45 -2.41 5.82
C SER A 39 6.66 -2.43 4.30
N LEU A 40 7.57 -1.63 3.77
CA LEU A 40 7.92 -1.64 2.35
C LEU A 40 8.72 -2.89 1.95
N GLN A 41 9.52 -3.45 2.85
CA GLN A 41 10.22 -4.73 2.63
C GLN A 41 9.25 -5.88 2.33
N TRP A 42 8.02 -5.81 2.79
CA TRP A 42 6.98 -6.77 2.50
C TRP A 42 6.79 -7.01 0.99
N PHE A 43 6.94 -5.99 0.16
CA PHE A 43 6.85 -6.11 -1.29
C PHE A 43 7.98 -6.94 -1.91
N LEU A 44 9.10 -7.08 -1.22
CA LEU A 44 10.26 -7.85 -1.68
C LEU A 44 10.26 -9.30 -1.16
N ALA A 45 9.26 -9.67 -0.35
CA ALA A 45 9.18 -10.95 0.34
C ALA A 45 8.29 -11.99 -0.36
N GLY A 46 7.86 -11.75 -1.60
CA GLY A 46 7.01 -12.69 -2.34
C GLY A 46 6.92 -12.35 -3.82
N GLU A 47 6.77 -13.37 -4.65
CA GLU A 47 6.75 -13.25 -6.12
C GLU A 47 5.51 -12.52 -6.66
N ASN A 48 4.39 -12.61 -5.93
CA ASN A 48 3.15 -11.92 -6.27
C ASN A 48 3.15 -10.42 -5.89
N ARG A 49 4.31 -9.86 -5.56
CA ARG A 49 4.49 -8.48 -5.13
C ARG A 49 5.65 -7.85 -5.88
N PHE A 50 5.61 -6.56 -5.99
CA PHE A 50 6.72 -5.79 -6.55
C PHE A 50 6.76 -4.39 -5.97
N LEU A 51 7.95 -3.83 -5.93
CA LEU A 51 8.22 -2.46 -5.55
C LEU A 51 9.27 -1.89 -6.50
N PHE A 52 8.98 -0.74 -7.05
CA PHE A 52 9.95 0.00 -7.85
C PHE A 52 9.98 1.47 -7.43
N HIS A 53 11.02 2.15 -7.84
CA HIS A 53 11.21 3.56 -7.54
C HIS A 53 11.77 4.31 -8.74
N ILE A 54 11.61 5.61 -8.70
CA ILE A 54 12.23 6.54 -9.64
C ILE A 54 13.22 7.43 -8.91
N THR A 55 14.33 7.72 -9.56
CA THR A 55 15.40 8.58 -9.04
C THR A 55 15.65 9.78 -9.94
N ASP A 56 16.12 10.84 -9.33
CA ASP A 56 16.68 12.01 -9.98
C ASP A 56 18.02 12.33 -9.32
N GLU A 57 19.09 12.42 -10.11
CA GLU A 57 20.45 12.59 -9.60
C GLU A 57 20.82 11.65 -8.44
N GLY A 58 20.42 10.39 -8.55
CA GLY A 58 20.67 9.34 -7.55
C GLY A 58 19.79 9.39 -6.31
N ARG A 59 18.86 10.35 -6.18
CA ARG A 59 17.91 10.44 -5.05
C ARG A 59 16.57 9.81 -5.41
N VAL A 60 16.01 9.02 -4.52
CA VAL A 60 14.65 8.49 -4.69
C VAL A 60 13.62 9.61 -4.55
N ILE A 61 12.89 9.88 -5.64
CA ILE A 61 11.90 10.95 -5.73
C ILE A 61 10.45 10.46 -5.79
N GLY A 62 10.28 9.17 -6.07
CA GLY A 62 8.97 8.53 -6.09
C GLY A 62 9.10 7.01 -6.08
N TYR A 63 8.05 6.32 -5.72
CA TYR A 63 8.02 4.86 -5.65
C TYR A 63 6.58 4.36 -5.80
N CYS A 64 6.45 3.10 -6.20
CA CYS A 64 5.18 2.45 -6.41
C CYS A 64 5.29 0.96 -6.07
N GLY A 65 4.27 0.41 -5.42
CA GLY A 65 4.21 -1.00 -5.07
C GLY A 65 2.88 -1.63 -5.41
N GLY A 66 2.93 -2.80 -6.05
CA GLY A 66 1.81 -3.60 -6.48
C GLY A 66 1.75 -4.96 -5.80
N PHE A 67 0.56 -5.52 -5.80
CA PHE A 67 0.27 -6.83 -5.24
C PHE A 67 -0.77 -7.55 -6.09
N GLN A 68 -0.43 -8.75 -6.54
CA GLN A 68 -1.34 -9.65 -7.23
C GLN A 68 -2.03 -10.54 -6.20
N SER A 69 -3.34 -10.37 -6.05
CA SER A 69 -4.13 -11.20 -5.16
C SER A 69 -4.28 -12.62 -5.73
N THR A 70 -4.08 -13.63 -4.91
CA THR A 70 -4.31 -15.03 -5.26
C THR A 70 -5.73 -15.49 -4.91
N GLY A 71 -6.56 -14.61 -4.39
CA GLY A 71 -8.02 -14.77 -4.27
C GLY A 71 -8.54 -15.01 -2.86
N LEU A 72 -7.89 -15.72 -1.98
CA LEU A 72 -8.45 -16.11 -0.67
C LEU A 72 -7.68 -15.51 0.50
N GLY A 73 -8.23 -14.43 1.08
CA GLY A 73 -7.73 -13.91 2.36
C GLY A 73 -6.46 -13.06 2.30
N ASP A 74 -5.92 -12.81 1.12
CA ASP A 74 -4.71 -12.03 0.90
C ASP A 74 -4.98 -10.53 1.02
N GLY A 75 -5.12 -10.02 2.22
CA GLY A 75 -5.16 -8.57 2.42
C GLY A 75 -3.75 -7.96 2.34
N SER A 76 -3.44 -7.19 1.29
CA SER A 76 -2.14 -6.49 1.17
C SER A 76 -1.84 -5.61 2.39
N THR A 77 -2.82 -4.86 2.86
CA THR A 77 -2.68 -3.99 4.04
C THR A 77 -2.45 -4.78 5.33
N SER A 78 -3.20 -5.87 5.55
CA SER A 78 -3.02 -6.74 6.71
C SER A 78 -1.69 -7.48 6.66
N GLY A 79 -1.26 -7.94 5.48
CA GLY A 79 0.03 -8.58 5.27
C GLY A 79 1.21 -7.66 5.58
N MET A 80 1.19 -6.43 5.08
CA MET A 80 2.22 -5.41 5.40
C MET A 80 2.29 -5.10 6.90
N MET A 81 1.12 -4.95 7.54
CA MET A 81 1.05 -4.65 8.97
C MET A 81 1.59 -5.82 9.81
N GLN A 82 1.23 -7.06 9.49
CA GLN A 82 1.74 -8.24 10.17
C GLN A 82 3.25 -8.39 9.98
N TYR A 83 3.75 -8.15 8.78
CA TYR A 83 5.18 -8.24 8.45
C TYR A 83 6.04 -7.24 9.23
N ALA A 84 5.49 -6.06 9.55
CA ALA A 84 6.18 -4.99 10.29
C ALA A 84 5.69 -4.84 11.76
N MET A 85 5.05 -5.86 12.32
CA MET A 85 4.41 -5.77 13.63
C MET A 85 5.40 -5.52 14.77
N ASN A 86 6.58 -6.15 14.73
CA ASN A 86 7.62 -5.97 15.74
C ASN A 86 8.14 -4.51 15.75
N GLU A 87 8.38 -3.95 14.57
CA GLU A 87 8.81 -2.56 14.40
C GLU A 87 7.71 -1.58 14.80
N ALA A 88 6.44 -1.94 14.57
CA ALA A 88 5.30 -1.16 15.05
C ALA A 88 5.25 -1.13 16.57
N ALA A 89 5.36 -2.29 17.24
CA ALA A 89 5.38 -2.40 18.67
C ALA A 89 6.55 -1.61 19.30
N MET A 90 7.75 -1.74 18.72
CA MET A 90 8.92 -0.99 19.15
C MET A 90 8.75 0.52 18.94
N GLY A 91 8.17 0.93 17.82
CA GLY A 91 7.87 2.34 17.53
C GLY A 91 6.88 2.94 18.53
N MET A 92 5.84 2.18 18.89
CA MET A 92 4.86 2.58 19.91
C MET A 92 5.46 2.62 21.30
N PHE A 93 6.30 1.65 21.65
CA PHE A 93 6.99 1.64 22.95
C PHE A 93 7.89 2.88 23.13
N ARG A 94 8.62 3.26 22.07
CA ARG A 94 9.46 4.48 22.09
C ARG A 94 8.67 5.77 22.08
N LYS A 95 7.40 5.73 21.63
CA LYS A 95 6.53 6.90 21.47
C LYS A 95 5.14 6.60 22.04
N PRO A 96 5.00 6.49 23.37
CA PRO A 96 3.76 6.03 24.01
C PRO A 96 2.54 6.91 23.71
N TRP A 97 2.74 8.19 23.38
CA TRP A 97 1.64 9.06 22.95
C TRP A 97 0.95 8.59 21.67
N LEU A 98 1.60 7.71 20.86
CA LEU A 98 0.97 7.14 19.65
C LEU A 98 -0.19 6.20 19.97
N PHE A 99 -0.30 5.68 21.20
CA PHE A 99 -1.50 4.96 21.63
C PHE A 99 -2.76 5.83 21.54
N PHE A 100 -2.63 7.14 21.71
CA PHE A 100 -3.73 8.10 21.59
C PHE A 100 -3.91 8.64 20.18
N HIS A 101 -3.18 8.11 19.19
CA HIS A 101 -3.34 8.54 17.81
C HIS A 101 -4.70 8.06 17.27
N LYS A 102 -5.39 8.94 16.50
CA LYS A 102 -6.73 8.68 15.95
C LYS A 102 -6.88 7.34 15.22
N ASP A 103 -5.83 6.95 14.48
CA ASP A 103 -5.83 5.68 13.74
C ASP A 103 -5.72 4.47 14.67
N VAL A 104 -5.05 4.58 15.83
CA VAL A 104 -4.94 3.52 16.85
C VAL A 104 -6.22 3.40 17.65
N ILE A 105 -6.75 4.52 18.13
CA ILE A 105 -8.03 4.56 18.91
C ILE A 105 -9.14 3.88 18.11
N ARG A 106 -9.18 4.07 16.82
CA ARG A 106 -10.17 3.45 15.93
C ARG A 106 -10.10 1.92 15.93
N PHE A 107 -8.93 1.33 16.19
CA PHE A 107 -8.75 -0.12 16.25
C PHE A 107 -8.96 -0.72 17.64
N TYR A 108 -9.07 0.09 18.70
CA TYR A 108 -9.31 -0.41 20.06
C TYR A 108 -10.52 -1.34 20.18
N PRO A 109 -11.70 -1.05 19.60
CA PRO A 109 -12.83 -1.96 19.68
C PRO A 109 -12.53 -3.34 19.07
N LEU A 110 -11.77 -3.38 17.97
CA LEU A 110 -11.34 -4.64 17.34
C LEU A 110 -10.30 -5.38 18.17
N ILE A 111 -9.35 -4.66 18.77
CA ILE A 111 -8.32 -5.22 19.64
C ILE A 111 -8.99 -5.83 20.89
N ILE A 112 -9.87 -5.09 21.54
CA ILE A 112 -10.62 -5.56 22.72
C ILE A 112 -11.46 -6.80 22.35
N LYS A 113 -12.18 -6.77 21.23
CA LYS A 113 -12.97 -7.90 20.75
C LYS A 113 -12.12 -9.14 20.45
N ASN A 114 -10.92 -8.97 19.92
CA ASN A 114 -10.00 -10.07 19.63
C ASN A 114 -9.36 -10.65 20.89
N ILE A 115 -9.05 -9.80 21.87
CA ILE A 115 -8.56 -10.23 23.19
C ILE A 115 -9.66 -11.00 23.93
N SER A 116 -10.89 -10.48 23.99
CA SER A 116 -12.01 -11.16 24.61
C SER A 116 -12.28 -12.54 23.97
N ARG A 117 -12.19 -12.65 22.64
CA ARG A 117 -12.34 -13.93 21.92
C ARG A 117 -11.25 -14.94 22.25
N LYS A 118 -9.99 -14.51 22.42
CA LYS A 118 -8.90 -15.39 22.88
C LYS A 118 -9.12 -15.91 24.29
N ILE A 119 -9.70 -15.09 25.16
CA ILE A 119 -10.01 -15.46 26.56
C ILE A 119 -11.23 -16.38 26.62
N THR A 120 -12.25 -16.16 25.77
CA THR A 120 -13.51 -16.93 25.79
C THR A 120 -13.48 -18.16 24.88
N GLY A 121 -12.38 -18.46 24.19
CA GLY A 121 -12.21 -19.71 23.43
C GLY A 121 -13.10 -19.86 22.19
N SER A 122 -13.78 -18.81 21.74
CA SER A 122 -14.67 -18.86 20.58
C SER A 122 -13.89 -19.01 19.28
N LYS A 123 -13.81 -20.21 18.74
CA LYS A 123 -13.33 -20.50 17.39
C LYS A 123 -14.38 -20.03 16.38
N ASN A 124 -14.15 -18.91 15.73
CA ASN A 124 -14.90 -18.61 14.51
C ASN A 124 -14.19 -19.27 13.34
N THR A 125 -14.86 -20.23 12.76
CA THR A 125 -14.61 -20.69 11.39
C THR A 125 -14.82 -19.48 10.47
N ALA A 126 -13.76 -19.03 9.81
CA ALA A 126 -13.91 -18.09 8.71
C ALA A 126 -14.82 -18.77 7.68
N VAL A 127 -15.98 -18.20 7.43
CA VAL A 127 -16.84 -18.62 6.33
C VAL A 127 -16.11 -18.29 5.06
N ILE A 128 -15.48 -19.30 4.48
CA ILE A 128 -14.90 -19.25 3.14
C ILE A 128 -16.11 -19.29 2.21
N SER A 129 -16.51 -18.14 1.68
CA SER A 129 -17.42 -18.12 0.53
C SER A 129 -16.65 -18.70 -0.66
N PRO A 130 -17.12 -19.77 -1.30
CA PRO A 130 -16.56 -20.26 -2.54
C PRO A 130 -16.99 -19.31 -3.65
N GLY A 131 -16.27 -18.20 -3.78
CA GLY A 131 -16.35 -17.34 -4.95
C GLY A 131 -15.71 -18.07 -6.12
N GLY A 132 -16.48 -18.25 -7.20
CA GLY A 132 -16.03 -18.92 -8.41
C GLY A 132 -14.69 -18.39 -8.89
N ILE A 133 -13.88 -19.27 -9.44
CA ILE A 133 -12.60 -19.00 -10.07
C ILE A 133 -12.86 -18.12 -11.30
N ASN A 134 -12.93 -16.83 -11.09
CA ASN A 134 -12.79 -15.88 -12.19
C ASN A 134 -11.29 -15.68 -12.39
N LEU A 135 -10.79 -16.21 -13.50
CA LEU A 135 -9.42 -16.06 -14.00
C LEU A 135 -9.05 -14.59 -14.38
N ILE A 136 -9.71 -13.62 -13.79
CA ILE A 136 -9.35 -12.21 -13.95
C ILE A 136 -8.13 -11.96 -13.07
N THR A 137 -6.97 -12.02 -13.68
CA THR A 137 -5.72 -11.67 -13.00
C THR A 137 -5.70 -10.17 -12.72
N SER A 138 -5.97 -9.78 -11.49
CA SER A 138 -5.95 -8.39 -11.08
C SER A 138 -4.76 -8.08 -10.20
N ILE A 139 -4.14 -6.91 -10.42
CA ILE A 139 -3.08 -6.37 -9.58
C ILE A 139 -3.56 -5.11 -8.88
N GLY A 140 -3.45 -5.11 -7.55
CA GLY A 140 -3.76 -3.95 -6.72
C GLY A 140 -2.57 -3.00 -6.62
N LEU A 141 -2.81 -1.71 -6.89
CA LEU A 141 -1.90 -0.64 -6.51
C LEU A 141 -2.04 -0.41 -5.00
N VAL A 142 -1.05 -0.85 -4.23
CA VAL A 142 -1.11 -0.83 -2.76
C VAL A 142 -0.52 0.45 -2.19
N VAL A 143 0.59 0.91 -2.76
CA VAL A 143 1.27 2.11 -2.33
C VAL A 143 1.88 2.86 -3.50
N ILE A 144 1.72 4.17 -3.49
CA ILE A 144 2.41 5.09 -4.39
C ILE A 144 2.72 6.37 -3.65
N GLY A 145 3.93 6.88 -3.81
CA GLY A 145 4.34 8.13 -3.22
C GLY A 145 5.26 8.93 -4.14
N VAL A 146 5.07 10.23 -4.13
CA VAL A 146 5.94 11.19 -4.81
C VAL A 146 6.45 12.19 -3.78
N HIS A 147 7.77 12.34 -3.69
CA HIS A 147 8.40 13.30 -2.79
C HIS A 147 7.81 14.70 -3.01
N PRO A 148 7.48 15.47 -1.96
CA PRO A 148 6.79 16.76 -2.08
C PRO A 148 7.43 17.74 -3.07
N ALA A 149 8.77 17.82 -3.10
CA ALA A 149 9.51 18.71 -3.99
C ALA A 149 9.41 18.35 -5.49
N TYR A 150 8.91 17.15 -5.80
CA TYR A 150 8.79 16.63 -7.17
C TYR A 150 7.34 16.45 -7.64
N ARG A 151 6.38 16.88 -6.84
CA ARG A 151 4.97 16.87 -7.21
C ARG A 151 4.71 17.89 -8.32
N GLY A 152 3.86 17.51 -9.28
CA GLY A 152 3.54 18.35 -10.45
C GLY A 152 4.62 18.36 -11.53
N LYS A 153 5.65 17.51 -11.43
CA LYS A 153 6.75 17.41 -12.41
C LYS A 153 6.70 16.12 -13.25
N GLY A 154 5.52 15.53 -13.44
CA GLY A 154 5.36 14.31 -14.25
C GLY A 154 5.74 13.00 -13.54
N CYS A 155 6.17 13.03 -12.26
CA CYS A 155 6.60 11.83 -11.55
C CYS A 155 5.46 10.83 -11.32
N PHE A 156 4.25 11.31 -11.08
CA PHE A 156 3.10 10.45 -10.90
C PHE A 156 2.75 9.71 -12.19
N GLU A 157 2.73 10.41 -13.30
CA GLU A 157 2.45 9.89 -14.63
C GLU A 157 3.48 8.82 -15.02
N LEU A 158 4.75 9.07 -14.74
CA LEU A 158 5.82 8.11 -14.96
C LEU A 158 5.66 6.85 -14.11
N LEU A 159 5.33 6.99 -12.82
CA LEU A 159 5.05 5.86 -11.94
C LEU A 159 3.85 5.04 -12.42
N MET A 160 2.78 5.69 -12.89
CA MET A 160 1.61 4.99 -13.44
C MET A 160 1.94 4.24 -14.72
N HIS A 161 2.72 4.85 -15.62
CA HIS A 161 3.16 4.18 -16.83
C HIS A 161 3.96 2.89 -16.53
N HIS A 162 4.92 2.98 -15.61
CA HIS A 162 5.69 1.81 -15.20
C HIS A 162 4.84 0.77 -14.44
N PHE A 163 3.87 1.20 -13.65
CA PHE A 163 2.94 0.29 -12.97
C PHE A 163 2.08 -0.49 -13.98
N GLU A 164 1.56 0.17 -15.01
CA GLU A 164 0.81 -0.48 -16.09
C GLU A 164 1.68 -1.49 -16.84
N LYS A 165 2.93 -1.13 -17.14
CA LYS A 165 3.89 -2.01 -17.79
C LYS A 165 4.15 -3.27 -16.94
N GLU A 166 4.47 -3.13 -15.65
CA GLU A 166 4.64 -4.25 -14.72
C GLU A 166 3.40 -5.14 -14.63
N CYS A 167 2.21 -4.55 -14.66
CA CYS A 167 0.96 -5.31 -14.65
C CYS A 167 0.78 -6.13 -15.93
N LYS A 168 1.08 -5.55 -17.09
CA LYS A 168 1.03 -6.26 -18.40
C LYS A 168 2.04 -7.40 -18.47
N GLU A 169 3.27 -7.18 -18.02
CA GLU A 169 4.34 -8.21 -17.95
C GLU A 169 3.96 -9.39 -17.03
N ARG A 170 3.05 -9.17 -16.08
CA ARG A 170 2.49 -10.18 -15.19
C ARG A 170 1.14 -10.75 -15.69
N ASN A 171 0.77 -10.48 -16.94
CA ASN A 171 -0.48 -10.93 -17.58
C ASN A 171 -1.73 -10.51 -16.78
N ALA A 172 -1.70 -9.34 -16.15
CA ALA A 172 -2.87 -8.79 -15.51
C ALA A 172 -3.79 -8.14 -16.55
N THR A 173 -5.08 -8.42 -16.44
CA THR A 173 -6.11 -7.81 -17.29
C THR A 173 -6.77 -6.60 -16.64
N LYS A 174 -6.55 -6.43 -15.32
CA LYS A 174 -7.17 -5.38 -14.52
C LYS A 174 -6.25 -4.87 -13.44
N MET A 175 -6.22 -3.57 -13.27
CA MET A 175 -5.60 -2.90 -12.11
C MET A 175 -6.68 -2.40 -11.16
N THR A 176 -6.42 -2.45 -9.85
CA THR A 176 -7.34 -1.98 -8.80
C THR A 176 -6.61 -1.12 -7.77
N LEU A 177 -7.32 -0.22 -7.13
CA LEU A 177 -6.82 0.51 -5.96
C LEU A 177 -7.98 0.93 -5.05
N SER A 178 -7.64 1.24 -3.81
CA SER A 178 -8.54 1.90 -2.86
C SER A 178 -7.90 3.20 -2.37
N VAL A 179 -8.59 4.31 -2.52
CA VAL A 179 -8.11 5.64 -2.11
C VAL A 179 -9.06 6.25 -1.08
N LYS A 180 -8.52 6.93 -0.05
CA LYS A 180 -9.36 7.63 0.94
C LYS A 180 -10.22 8.67 0.23
N SER A 181 -11.54 8.72 0.52
CA SER A 181 -12.49 9.68 -0.07
C SER A 181 -12.07 11.14 0.17
N SER A 182 -11.37 11.42 1.27
CA SER A 182 -10.82 12.74 1.58
C SER A 182 -9.56 13.12 0.78
N ASN A 183 -8.96 12.18 0.03
CA ASN A 183 -7.77 12.45 -0.78
C ASN A 183 -8.14 12.89 -2.21
N THR A 184 -8.82 14.03 -2.31
CA THR A 184 -9.32 14.59 -3.59
C THR A 184 -8.22 14.74 -4.63
N ARG A 185 -7.01 15.12 -4.20
CA ARG A 185 -5.86 15.26 -5.08
C ARG A 185 -5.48 13.94 -5.78
N ALA A 186 -5.40 12.84 -5.03
CA ALA A 186 -5.08 11.53 -5.60
C ALA A 186 -6.21 11.04 -6.51
N ILE A 187 -7.47 11.23 -6.10
CA ILE A 187 -8.64 10.85 -6.90
C ILE A 187 -8.61 11.54 -8.26
N VAL A 188 -8.35 12.85 -8.29
CA VAL A 188 -8.24 13.59 -9.56
C VAL A 188 -7.07 13.08 -10.41
N ALA A 189 -5.92 12.79 -9.79
CA ALA A 189 -4.76 12.25 -10.50
C ALA A 189 -5.06 10.88 -11.13
N TYR A 190 -5.70 9.97 -10.37
CA TYR A 190 -6.11 8.68 -10.90
C TYR A 190 -7.13 8.79 -12.04
N LYS A 191 -8.15 9.63 -11.89
CA LYS A 191 -9.13 9.88 -12.97
C LYS A 191 -8.46 10.39 -14.24
N LYS A 192 -7.50 11.32 -14.12
CA LYS A 192 -6.70 11.79 -15.28
C LYS A 192 -5.86 10.66 -15.91
N ALA A 193 -5.42 9.68 -15.13
CA ALA A 193 -4.70 8.51 -15.61
C ALA A 193 -5.64 7.39 -16.14
N GLY A 194 -6.94 7.66 -16.30
CA GLY A 194 -7.92 6.74 -16.90
C GLY A 194 -8.52 5.72 -15.92
N TRP A 195 -8.39 5.94 -14.61
CA TRP A 195 -9.02 5.08 -13.61
C TRP A 195 -10.50 5.43 -13.41
N LEU A 196 -11.34 4.40 -13.31
CA LEU A 196 -12.79 4.50 -13.14
C LEU A 196 -13.20 4.09 -11.71
N ASN A 197 -14.23 4.71 -11.16
CA ASN A 197 -14.78 4.32 -9.88
C ASN A 197 -15.55 3.00 -10.01
N THR A 198 -15.35 2.07 -9.06
CA THR A 198 -16.15 0.84 -8.93
C THR A 198 -17.15 0.96 -7.78
N ALA A 199 -16.69 1.40 -6.63
CA ALA A 199 -17.50 1.56 -5.43
C ALA A 199 -17.05 2.79 -4.64
N GLU A 200 -17.99 3.41 -3.95
CA GLU A 200 -17.73 4.56 -3.11
C GLU A 200 -18.37 4.36 -1.74
N THR A 201 -17.60 4.61 -0.71
CA THR A 201 -18.03 4.62 0.68
C THR A 201 -17.69 5.96 1.31
N ALA A 202 -18.24 6.27 2.47
CA ALA A 202 -17.88 7.49 3.21
C ALA A 202 -16.38 7.60 3.55
N LYS A 203 -15.61 6.51 3.45
CA LYS A 203 -14.20 6.44 3.86
C LYS A 203 -13.21 6.22 2.71
N ALA A 204 -13.65 5.56 1.65
CA ALA A 204 -12.78 5.18 0.53
C ALA A 204 -13.56 5.08 -0.78
N ILE A 205 -12.86 5.35 -1.86
CA ILE A 205 -13.30 5.11 -3.23
C ILE A 205 -12.43 3.99 -3.78
N GLU A 206 -13.09 2.96 -4.32
CA GLU A 206 -12.44 1.90 -5.05
C GLU A 206 -12.43 2.23 -6.52
N MET A 207 -11.27 2.08 -7.14
CA MET A 207 -11.08 2.39 -8.54
C MET A 207 -10.42 1.23 -9.26
N TYR A 208 -10.67 1.15 -10.57
CA TYR A 208 -10.07 0.17 -11.45
C TYR A 208 -9.68 0.78 -12.80
N LYS A 209 -8.79 0.09 -13.49
CA LYS A 209 -8.47 0.33 -14.89
C LYS A 209 -8.25 -1.02 -15.57
N THR A 210 -8.91 -1.26 -16.71
CA THR A 210 -8.64 -2.42 -17.55
C THR A 210 -7.37 -2.21 -18.35
N LEU A 211 -6.68 -3.30 -18.64
CA LEU A 211 -5.50 -3.32 -19.47
C LEU A 211 -5.85 -4.03 -20.79
N ASP A 212 -5.53 -3.40 -21.89
CA ASP A 212 -5.55 -4.07 -23.18
C ASP A 212 -4.33 -5.01 -23.24
N VAL A 213 -4.59 -6.30 -23.28
CA VAL A 213 -3.58 -7.37 -23.35
C VAL A 213 -3.37 -7.75 -24.80
#